data_899e52ea7e8809711f393e9d7606cc44
#
_entry.id   899e52ea7e8809711f393e9d7606cc44
#
_cell.length_a   1.000
_cell.length_b   1.000
_cell.length_c   1.000
_cell.angle_alpha   90.00
_cell.angle_beta   90.00
_cell.angle_gamma   90.00
#
_symmetry.space_group_name_H-M   'P 1'
#
loop_
_entity.id
_entity.type
_entity.pdbx_description
1 polymer ?
#
loop_
_entity_poly.entity_id
_entity_poly.type
_entity_poly.pdbx_seq_one_letter_code
_entity_poly.pdbx_strand_id
1 'polypeptide(L)'
;FVTSSLFIPTGIRKEKAPAILYCSGHTTEGYRNKVYQNIILNLVKKGFIVFAFDPVGQGERKEYIDLKSGISSVTGPTDEHSYPGAQVLISGSSYAKYMIWDGIRAVDFLLSRKEVDPDRIGITGRSGGGTQSAYIAAFDDRIKAAAPEGYIPSFTMLLQSIGPHDE
;
A
#
# COMPACT_ATOMS: atom_id res chain seq x y z
N PHE A 1 -7.45 0.16 12.59
CA PHE A 1 -7.66 1.31 11.69
C PHE A 1 -6.54 1.39 10.66
N VAL A 2 -6.80 2.07 9.52
CA VAL A 2 -5.81 2.28 8.45
C VAL A 2 -5.64 3.79 8.27
N THR A 3 -4.43 4.28 8.56
CA THR A 3 -4.08 5.68 8.32
C THR A 3 -3.90 5.91 6.82
N SER A 4 -4.51 6.96 6.31
CA SER A 4 -4.59 7.19 4.87
C SER A 4 -4.83 8.64 4.51
N SER A 5 -4.65 8.98 3.24
CA SER A 5 -5.03 10.27 2.67
C SER A 5 -5.66 10.10 1.30
N LEU A 6 -6.69 10.89 1.04
CA LEU A 6 -7.33 11.02 -0.26
C LEU A 6 -6.88 12.33 -0.89
N PHE A 7 -6.25 12.23 -2.05
CA PHE A 7 -5.79 13.37 -2.84
C PHE A 7 -6.73 13.56 -4.03
N ILE A 8 -7.37 14.70 -4.09
CA ILE A 8 -8.33 15.03 -5.14
C ILE A 8 -7.79 16.19 -5.99
N PRO A 9 -7.71 16.05 -7.33
CA PRO A 9 -7.28 17.14 -8.20
C PRO A 9 -8.18 18.37 -8.04
N THR A 10 -7.56 19.54 -7.99
CA THR A 10 -8.31 20.80 -8.06
C THR A 10 -8.91 20.95 -9.46
N GLY A 11 -10.21 21.15 -9.57
CA GLY A 11 -10.88 21.35 -10.86
C GLY A 11 -11.63 20.13 -11.38
N ILE A 12 -11.71 19.02 -10.66
CA ILE A 12 -12.76 18.02 -10.92
C ILE A 12 -14.10 18.73 -10.77
N ARG A 13 -14.71 19.04 -11.89
CA ARG A 13 -16.00 19.69 -11.91
C ARG A 13 -17.12 18.65 -11.96
N LYS A 14 -18.02 18.43 -12.46
CA LYS A 14 -19.20 17.59 -12.45
C LYS A 14 -19.00 16.13 -12.85
N GLU A 15 -17.83 15.76 -13.38
CA GLU A 15 -17.57 14.42 -13.89
C GLU A 15 -16.77 13.59 -12.87
N LYS A 16 -17.02 12.28 -12.87
CA LYS A 16 -16.25 11.33 -12.08
C LYS A 16 -14.83 11.15 -12.66
N ALA A 17 -13.83 11.11 -11.80
CA ALA A 17 -12.44 10.93 -12.19
C ALA A 17 -11.95 9.50 -11.96
N PRO A 18 -10.97 9.03 -12.76
CA PRO A 18 -10.30 7.77 -12.48
C PRO A 18 -9.55 7.86 -11.15
N ALA A 19 -9.51 6.75 -10.42
CA ALA A 19 -8.83 6.69 -9.13
C ALA A 19 -7.68 5.70 -9.16
N ILE A 20 -6.65 5.99 -8.37
CA ILE A 20 -5.50 5.13 -8.17
C ILE A 20 -5.36 4.84 -6.67
N LEU A 21 -5.35 3.57 -6.32
CA LEU A 21 -4.88 3.09 -5.04
C LEU A 21 -3.34 3.05 -5.09
N TYR A 22 -2.70 3.81 -4.21
CA TYR A 22 -1.24 3.90 -4.15
C TYR A 22 -0.71 3.13 -2.93
N CYS A 23 0.10 2.12 -3.18
CA CYS A 23 0.76 1.31 -2.16
C CYS A 23 2.22 1.77 -2.02
N SER A 24 2.62 2.22 -0.83
CA SER A 24 4.01 2.60 -0.56
C SER A 24 4.89 1.37 -0.31
N GLY A 25 6.14 1.42 -0.76
CA GLY A 25 7.15 0.46 -0.34
C GLY A 25 7.66 0.75 1.08
N HIS A 26 8.63 -0.05 1.53
CA HIS A 26 9.16 0.03 2.89
C HIS A 26 9.80 1.38 3.20
N THR A 27 9.17 2.14 4.07
CA THR A 27 9.71 3.36 4.68
C THR A 27 9.10 3.59 6.06
N THR A 28 9.85 4.26 6.91
CA THR A 28 9.37 4.62 8.25
C THR A 28 8.22 5.62 8.23
N GLU A 29 8.12 6.45 7.18
CA GLU A 29 7.10 7.48 7.01
C GLU A 29 5.87 6.99 6.22
N GLY A 30 5.88 5.73 5.76
CA GLY A 30 4.82 5.20 4.91
C GLY A 30 4.63 6.02 3.63
N TYR A 31 3.41 6.24 3.19
CA TYR A 31 3.12 7.04 1.98
C TYR A 31 3.52 8.52 2.11
N ARG A 32 3.83 9.01 3.32
CA ARG A 32 4.28 10.40 3.55
C ARG A 32 5.72 10.64 3.16
N ASN A 33 6.49 9.58 2.89
CA ASN A 33 7.86 9.72 2.41
C ASN A 33 7.90 10.58 1.13
N LYS A 34 8.90 11.47 1.06
CA LYS A 34 9.02 12.46 -0.02
C LYS A 34 9.00 11.85 -1.42
N VAL A 35 9.60 10.67 -1.59
CA VAL A 35 9.63 9.97 -2.89
C VAL A 35 8.20 9.63 -3.32
N TYR A 36 7.42 9.04 -2.42
CA TYR A 36 6.04 8.64 -2.70
C TYR A 36 5.11 9.84 -2.85
N GLN A 37 5.29 10.89 -2.05
CA GLN A 37 4.54 12.13 -2.19
C GLN A 37 4.73 12.75 -3.58
N ASN A 38 5.95 12.72 -4.12
CA ASN A 38 6.21 13.21 -5.47
C ASN A 38 5.43 12.42 -6.54
N ILE A 39 5.37 11.09 -6.41
CA ILE A 39 4.62 10.24 -7.33
C ILE A 39 3.12 10.54 -7.22
N ILE A 40 2.60 10.51 -5.99
CA ILE A 40 1.18 10.79 -5.69
C ILE A 40 0.76 12.13 -6.27
N LEU A 41 1.50 13.20 -5.99
CA LEU A 41 1.17 14.54 -6.47
C LEU A 41 1.26 14.67 -8.01
N ASN A 42 2.18 13.95 -8.65
CA ASN A 42 2.24 13.91 -10.11
C ASN A 42 1.03 13.19 -10.74
N LEU A 43 0.54 12.11 -10.10
CA LEU A 43 -0.69 11.45 -10.54
C LEU A 43 -1.90 12.36 -10.35
N VAL A 44 -1.97 13.07 -9.22
CA VAL A 44 -3.04 14.05 -8.95
C VAL A 44 -3.03 15.18 -9.99
N LYS A 45 -1.85 15.72 -10.34
CA LYS A 45 -1.71 16.74 -11.39
C LYS A 45 -2.17 16.26 -12.78
N LYS A 46 -2.12 14.95 -13.01
CA LYS A 46 -2.62 14.33 -14.25
C LYS A 46 -4.13 14.05 -14.22
N GLY A 47 -4.81 14.41 -13.15
CA GLY A 47 -6.27 14.28 -13.03
C GLY A 47 -6.76 13.01 -12.35
N PHE A 48 -5.88 12.20 -11.78
CA PHE A 48 -6.29 11.03 -10.98
C PHE A 48 -6.62 11.44 -9.56
N ILE A 49 -7.69 10.87 -9.02
CA ILE A 49 -7.88 10.80 -7.57
C ILE A 49 -6.92 9.75 -7.04
N VAL A 50 -6.13 10.07 -6.02
CA VAL A 50 -5.18 9.11 -5.45
C VAL A 50 -5.54 8.86 -3.98
N PHE A 51 -5.72 7.60 -3.63
CA PHE A 51 -5.86 7.17 -2.24
C PHE A 51 -4.59 6.43 -1.85
N ALA A 52 -3.90 6.94 -0.86
CA ALA A 52 -2.69 6.34 -0.32
C ALA A 52 -2.88 6.01 1.16
N PHE A 53 -2.39 4.86 1.59
CA PHE A 53 -2.51 4.41 2.97
C PHE A 53 -1.17 3.89 3.51
N ASP A 54 -1.04 3.85 4.82
CA ASP A 54 0.10 3.20 5.47
C ASP A 54 -0.17 1.70 5.54
N PRO A 55 0.72 0.87 5.01
CA PRO A 55 0.70 -0.55 5.30
C PRO A 55 0.85 -0.80 6.81
N VAL A 56 0.39 -1.94 7.28
CA VAL A 56 0.67 -2.36 8.65
C VAL A 56 2.20 -2.36 8.90
N GLY A 57 2.64 -1.95 10.06
CA GLY A 57 4.07 -1.82 10.39
C GLY A 57 4.77 -0.57 9.84
N GLN A 58 4.08 0.34 9.15
CA GLN A 58 4.68 1.55 8.56
C GLN A 58 3.89 2.82 8.91
N GLY A 59 4.54 3.96 8.78
CA GLY A 59 3.91 5.26 9.02
C GLY A 59 3.39 5.39 10.45
N GLU A 60 2.09 5.57 10.58
CA GLU A 60 1.40 5.65 11.87
C GLU A 60 0.85 4.29 12.36
N ARG A 61 1.19 3.19 11.68
CA ARG A 61 0.71 1.83 11.98
C ARG A 61 1.82 0.92 12.50
N LYS A 62 2.81 1.46 13.20
CA LYS A 62 3.85 0.68 13.85
C LYS A 62 3.28 -0.13 15.00
N GLU A 63 3.68 -1.38 15.12
CA GLU A 63 3.17 -2.31 16.13
C GLU A 63 4.10 -2.42 17.35
N TYR A 64 5.39 -2.21 17.14
CA TYR A 64 6.43 -2.34 18.19
C TYR A 64 6.86 -0.98 18.76
N ILE A 65 5.90 -0.12 19.10
CA ILE A 65 6.19 1.18 19.68
C ILE A 65 6.53 1.07 21.16
N ASP A 66 7.71 1.56 21.56
CA ASP A 66 8.00 1.87 22.94
C ASP A 66 7.17 3.08 23.39
N LEU A 67 6.25 2.86 24.30
CA LEU A 67 5.31 3.90 24.76
C LEU A 67 5.97 5.06 25.50
N LYS A 68 7.22 4.91 25.96
CA LYS A 68 7.94 5.99 26.65
C LYS A 68 8.65 6.93 25.65
N SER A 69 9.27 6.33 24.64
CA SER A 69 10.04 7.08 23.64
C SER A 69 9.20 7.47 22.41
N GLY A 70 8.09 6.78 22.13
CA GLY A 70 7.31 6.92 20.92
C GLY A 70 8.00 6.39 19.65
N ILE A 71 9.10 5.65 19.82
CA ILE A 71 9.91 5.12 18.72
C ILE A 71 9.69 3.61 18.62
N SER A 72 9.75 3.06 17.40
CA SER A 72 9.71 1.60 17.23
C SER A 72 10.90 0.96 17.92
N SER A 73 10.66 -0.11 18.67
CA SER A 73 11.67 -0.93 19.33
C SER A 73 12.38 -1.89 18.38
N VAL A 74 11.94 -1.97 17.12
CA VAL A 74 12.58 -2.73 16.04
C VAL A 74 13.23 -1.79 15.03
N THR A 75 14.18 -2.30 14.24
CA THR A 75 15.11 -1.47 13.46
C THR A 75 14.43 -0.72 12.30
N GLY A 76 13.37 -1.27 11.72
CA GLY A 76 12.73 -0.65 10.57
C GLY A 76 11.46 -1.37 10.11
N PRO A 77 10.87 -0.91 9.01
CA PRO A 77 9.58 -1.43 8.54
C PRO A 77 9.64 -2.91 8.14
N THR A 78 10.77 -3.43 7.67
CA THR A 78 10.93 -4.86 7.38
C THR A 78 10.89 -5.69 8.66
N ASP A 79 11.48 -5.20 9.76
CA ASP A 79 11.39 -5.88 11.06
C ASP A 79 9.97 -5.81 11.64
N GLU A 80 9.27 -4.69 11.43
CA GLU A 80 7.83 -4.54 11.78
C GLU A 80 6.94 -5.57 11.04
N HIS A 81 7.40 -6.11 9.91
CA HIS A 81 6.72 -7.18 9.17
C HIS A 81 7.21 -8.57 9.59
N SER A 82 8.52 -8.77 9.70
CA SER A 82 9.13 -10.08 9.95
C SER A 82 8.76 -10.65 11.31
N TYR A 83 8.75 -9.84 12.36
CA TYR A 83 8.43 -10.31 13.71
C TYR A 83 6.97 -10.81 13.83
N PRO A 84 5.94 -10.02 13.49
CA PRO A 84 4.58 -10.53 13.52
C PRO A 84 4.31 -11.54 12.40
N GLY A 85 4.99 -11.42 11.25
CA GLY A 85 4.90 -12.36 10.15
C GLY A 85 5.29 -13.77 10.56
N ALA A 86 6.38 -13.93 11.31
CA ALA A 86 6.79 -15.23 11.86
C ALA A 86 5.72 -15.83 12.79
N GLN A 87 5.10 -15.03 13.64
CA GLN A 87 4.03 -15.48 14.53
C GLN A 87 2.78 -15.90 13.75
N VAL A 88 2.40 -15.12 12.75
CA VAL A 88 1.26 -15.42 11.87
C VAL A 88 1.50 -16.70 11.07
N LEU A 89 2.73 -16.90 10.57
CA LEU A 89 3.11 -18.11 9.84
C LEU A 89 2.98 -19.36 10.72
N ILE A 90 3.48 -19.31 11.96
CA ILE A 90 3.35 -20.42 12.94
C ILE A 90 1.87 -20.72 13.23
N SER A 91 1.00 -19.72 13.19
CA SER A 91 -0.45 -19.91 13.37
C SER A 91 -1.16 -20.46 12.12
N GLY A 92 -0.44 -20.74 11.04
CA GLY A 92 -0.98 -21.29 9.80
C GLY A 92 -1.62 -20.23 8.89
N SER A 93 -1.18 -18.98 9.00
CA SER A 93 -1.67 -17.86 8.18
C SER A 93 -0.51 -17.10 7.51
N SER A 94 -0.81 -16.04 6.79
CA SER A 94 0.18 -15.16 6.15
C SER A 94 -0.04 -13.71 6.58
N TYR A 95 1.05 -12.97 6.79
CA TYR A 95 0.98 -11.55 7.12
C TYR A 95 0.45 -10.71 5.95
N ALA A 96 0.76 -11.10 4.73
CA ALA A 96 0.23 -10.49 3.51
C ALA A 96 -1.30 -10.43 3.47
N LYS A 97 -1.98 -11.38 4.14
CA LYS A 97 -3.45 -11.38 4.25
C LYS A 97 -4.01 -10.07 4.82
N TYR A 98 -3.35 -9.50 5.80
CA TYR A 98 -3.79 -8.25 6.44
C TYR A 98 -3.57 -7.06 5.50
N MET A 99 -2.45 -7.04 4.77
CA MET A 99 -2.15 -5.99 3.79
C MET A 99 -3.12 -6.05 2.60
N ILE A 100 -3.42 -7.24 2.10
CA ILE A 100 -4.41 -7.45 1.04
C ILE A 100 -5.79 -7.00 1.49
N TRP A 101 -6.19 -7.36 2.72
CA TRP A 101 -7.47 -6.94 3.28
C TRP A 101 -7.60 -5.43 3.41
N ASP A 102 -6.56 -4.76 3.89
CA ASP A 102 -6.52 -3.29 3.95
C ASP A 102 -6.69 -2.67 2.55
N GLY A 103 -6.05 -3.24 1.54
CA GLY A 103 -6.21 -2.80 0.15
C GLY A 103 -7.63 -2.99 -0.38
N ILE A 104 -8.26 -4.13 -0.12
CA ILE A 104 -9.66 -4.38 -0.47
C ILE A 104 -10.57 -3.34 0.19
N ARG A 105 -10.35 -3.03 1.48
CA ARG A 105 -11.10 -1.99 2.19
C ARG A 105 -10.84 -0.59 1.63
N ALA A 106 -9.63 -0.33 1.15
CA ALA A 106 -9.28 0.92 0.46
C ALA A 106 -10.07 1.07 -0.87
N VAL A 107 -10.24 -0.02 -1.61
CA VAL A 107 -11.10 -0.03 -2.82
C VAL A 107 -12.57 0.25 -2.46
N ASP A 108 -13.09 -0.33 -1.37
CA ASP A 108 -14.45 -0.02 -0.91
C ASP A 108 -14.61 1.46 -0.58
N PHE A 109 -13.61 2.05 0.09
CA PHE A 109 -13.62 3.47 0.38
C PHE A 109 -13.63 4.30 -0.90
N LEU A 110 -12.79 3.99 -1.89
CA LEU A 110 -12.79 4.68 -3.18
C LEU A 110 -14.16 4.60 -3.86
N LEU A 111 -14.77 3.43 -3.87
CA LEU A 111 -16.11 3.22 -4.47
C LEU A 111 -17.24 3.94 -3.72
N SER A 112 -17.06 4.27 -2.45
CA SER A 112 -18.02 5.06 -1.69
C SER A 112 -17.98 6.55 -2.05
N ARG A 113 -16.96 6.99 -2.78
CA ARG A 113 -16.75 8.40 -3.13
C ARG A 113 -17.49 8.76 -4.41
N LYS A 114 -18.30 9.80 -4.33
CA LYS A 114 -19.11 10.28 -5.48
C LYS A 114 -18.26 10.81 -6.63
N GLU A 115 -17.05 11.27 -6.33
CA GLU A 115 -16.08 11.82 -7.29
C GLU A 115 -15.35 10.75 -8.09
N VAL A 116 -15.36 9.50 -7.62
CA VAL A 116 -14.64 8.38 -8.23
C VAL A 116 -15.46 7.71 -9.31
N ASP A 117 -14.83 7.43 -10.44
CA ASP A 117 -15.41 6.57 -11.48
C ASP A 117 -15.16 5.10 -11.11
N PRO A 118 -16.20 4.33 -10.81
CA PRO A 118 -16.07 2.93 -10.36
C PRO A 118 -15.49 2.00 -11.43
N ASP A 119 -15.59 2.37 -12.71
CA ASP A 119 -15.09 1.59 -13.83
C ASP A 119 -13.63 1.92 -14.19
N ARG A 120 -13.03 2.89 -13.51
CA ARG A 120 -11.65 3.35 -13.76
C ARG A 120 -10.82 3.42 -12.48
N ILE A 121 -10.72 2.29 -11.77
CA ILE A 121 -9.86 2.15 -10.59
C ILE A 121 -8.60 1.40 -11.00
N GLY A 122 -7.45 2.01 -10.75
CA GLY A 122 -6.14 1.41 -10.92
C GLY A 122 -5.40 1.28 -9.59
N ILE A 123 -4.31 0.52 -9.63
CA ILE A 123 -3.41 0.33 -8.49
C ILE A 123 -1.95 0.42 -8.94
N THR A 124 -1.11 1.01 -8.12
CA THR A 124 0.34 1.06 -8.34
C THR A 124 1.07 1.17 -7.01
N GLY A 125 2.34 0.81 -7.04
CA GLY A 125 3.24 0.92 -5.91
C GLY A 125 4.60 0.33 -6.24
N ARG A 126 5.61 0.70 -5.46
CA ARG A 126 7.00 0.31 -5.69
C ARG A 126 7.53 -0.58 -4.58
N SER A 127 8.39 -1.57 -4.93
CA SER A 127 9.03 -2.50 -3.99
C SER A 127 7.95 -3.25 -3.18
N GLY A 128 7.93 -3.23 -1.86
CA GLY A 128 6.84 -3.78 -1.05
C GLY A 128 5.45 -3.26 -1.44
N GLY A 129 5.36 -1.99 -1.89
CA GLY A 129 4.15 -1.46 -2.49
C GLY A 129 3.82 -2.08 -3.85
N GLY A 130 4.83 -2.54 -4.59
CA GLY A 130 4.67 -3.34 -5.80
C GLY A 130 4.09 -4.72 -5.49
N THR A 131 4.59 -5.38 -4.44
CA THR A 131 4.05 -6.64 -3.90
C THR A 131 2.57 -6.49 -3.57
N GLN A 132 2.23 -5.50 -2.74
CA GLN A 132 0.84 -5.23 -2.37
C GLN A 132 -0.04 -4.95 -3.59
N SER A 133 0.45 -4.13 -4.53
CA SER A 133 -0.30 -3.81 -5.76
C SER A 133 -0.61 -5.05 -6.59
N ALA A 134 0.36 -5.96 -6.73
CA ALA A 134 0.17 -7.20 -7.46
C ALA A 134 -0.87 -8.11 -6.79
N TYR A 135 -0.76 -8.29 -5.47
CA TYR A 135 -1.70 -9.13 -4.73
C TYR A 135 -3.11 -8.53 -4.66
N ILE A 136 -3.24 -7.26 -4.34
CA ILE A 136 -4.57 -6.62 -4.27
C ILE A 136 -5.25 -6.69 -5.63
N ALA A 137 -4.52 -6.42 -6.74
CA ALA A 137 -5.08 -6.53 -8.08
C ALA A 137 -5.49 -7.97 -8.45
N ALA A 138 -4.79 -8.98 -7.92
CA ALA A 138 -5.13 -10.37 -8.16
C ALA A 138 -6.37 -10.85 -7.37
N PHE A 139 -6.66 -10.21 -6.24
CA PHE A 139 -7.76 -10.59 -5.36
C PHE A 139 -8.98 -9.67 -5.42
N ASP A 140 -8.93 -8.59 -6.20
CA ASP A 140 -10.03 -7.64 -6.32
C ASP A 140 -10.32 -7.27 -7.77
N ASP A 141 -11.32 -7.87 -8.37
CA ASP A 141 -11.74 -7.68 -9.77
C ASP A 141 -12.21 -6.25 -10.09
N ARG A 142 -12.41 -5.42 -9.08
CA ARG A 142 -12.77 -4.01 -9.24
C ARG A 142 -11.58 -3.16 -9.67
N ILE A 143 -10.35 -3.64 -9.49
CA ILE A 143 -9.15 -3.04 -10.05
C ILE A 143 -9.10 -3.32 -11.55
N LYS A 144 -9.06 -2.27 -12.37
CA LYS A 144 -9.09 -2.36 -13.85
C LYS A 144 -7.72 -2.25 -14.51
N ALA A 145 -6.75 -1.70 -13.78
CA ALA A 145 -5.37 -1.59 -14.24
C ALA A 145 -4.40 -1.69 -13.06
N ALA A 146 -3.33 -2.43 -13.21
CA ALA A 146 -2.28 -2.57 -12.21
C ALA A 146 -0.91 -2.27 -12.83
N ALA A 147 -0.11 -1.51 -12.10
CA ALA A 147 1.26 -1.18 -12.48
C ALA A 147 2.21 -1.37 -11.27
N PRO A 148 2.47 -2.62 -10.84
CA PRO A 148 3.43 -2.90 -9.80
C PRO A 148 4.85 -2.55 -10.26
N GLU A 149 5.58 -1.77 -9.47
CA GLU A 149 6.93 -1.32 -9.79
C GLU A 149 7.96 -1.99 -8.88
N GLY A 150 9.03 -2.52 -9.49
CA GLY A 150 10.15 -3.12 -8.75
C GLY A 150 9.78 -4.38 -7.96
N TYR A 151 8.77 -5.09 -8.41
CA TYR A 151 8.33 -6.39 -7.92
C TYR A 151 7.72 -7.16 -9.11
N ILE A 152 7.86 -8.35 -9.26
CA ILE A 152 7.36 -9.44 -10.10
C ILE A 152 8.55 -10.39 -10.40
N PRO A 153 9.21 -10.91 -9.37
CA PRO A 153 10.18 -11.97 -9.55
C PRO A 153 9.46 -13.31 -9.65
N SER A 154 10.18 -14.35 -10.05
CA SER A 154 9.77 -15.70 -9.67
C SER A 154 10.16 -15.94 -8.20
N PHE A 155 9.36 -16.67 -7.44
CA PHE A 155 9.70 -17.04 -6.06
C PHE A 155 11.01 -17.80 -5.96
N THR A 156 11.33 -18.64 -6.95
CA THR A 156 12.63 -19.32 -7.00
C THR A 156 13.80 -18.34 -7.03
N MET A 157 13.73 -17.31 -7.87
CA MET A 157 14.77 -16.28 -7.93
C MET A 157 14.80 -15.40 -6.67
N LEU A 158 13.63 -15.08 -6.13
CA LEU A 158 13.52 -14.28 -4.91
C LEU A 158 14.21 -15.01 -3.73
N LEU A 159 13.90 -16.28 -3.51
CA LEU A 159 14.46 -17.09 -2.42
C LEU A 159 15.96 -17.37 -2.57
N GLN A 160 16.52 -17.21 -3.77
CA GLN A 160 17.96 -17.32 -4.04
C GLN A 160 18.69 -15.98 -3.88
N SER A 161 17.98 -14.88 -3.71
CA SER A 161 18.55 -13.55 -3.58
C SER A 161 18.72 -13.15 -2.12
N ILE A 162 19.54 -12.11 -1.88
CA ILE A 162 19.68 -11.45 -0.57
C ILE A 162 18.75 -10.22 -0.55
N GLY A 163 17.48 -10.43 -0.82
CA GLY A 163 16.48 -9.36 -0.78
C GLY A 163 15.57 -9.52 0.43
N PRO A 164 14.75 -8.52 0.74
CA PRO A 164 13.71 -8.66 1.76
C PRO A 164 12.67 -9.68 1.31
N HIS A 165 12.34 -10.60 2.21
CA HIS A 165 11.39 -11.69 2.02
C HIS A 165 10.34 -11.69 3.14
N ASP A 166 9.97 -10.52 3.59
CA ASP A 166 9.21 -10.26 4.81
C ASP A 166 7.68 -10.20 4.58
N GLU A 167 7.22 -10.43 3.37
CA GLU A 167 5.81 -10.31 2.96
C GLU A 167 5.13 -11.64 2.63
#